data_2915047fef6d79b82137e3a2819669de
#
_entry.id   2915047fef6d79b82137e3a2819669de
#
_cell.length_a   1.000
_cell.length_b   1.000
_cell.length_c   1.000
_cell.angle_alpha   90.00
_cell.angle_beta   90.00
_cell.angle_gamma   90.00
#
_symmetry.space_group_name_H-M   'P 1'
#
loop_
_entity.id
_entity.type
_entity.pdbx_description
1 polymer ?
#
loop_
_entity_poly.entity_id
_entity_poly.type
_entity_poly.pdbx_seq_one_letter_code
_entity_poly.pdbx_strand_id
1 'polypeptide(L)'
;MIELMVLTGICFGLTTGKLQIARGQQYHGVGMICLILLDVMIVIGCIYSVSTVIGCIRKPLEELKKSSAELAAGKVDVELKKYYNDEIGEVLDVYAKIIKNTKENAMLAQKIANGDLTVEVLPHSVEDELGRALKELVENNNNVLTGIKESSFQLSAGAEQVAGASQALAQGSTQQASAIEQITASMNEIAKETNENATQATTGNKLIHEVGEEAKNGNEQMHNMIEAMNDINTSSHNISKVIKVIDDIAFQTNILALNATVEAARAGAHGKGFAVVAEEVKNLAEKSAAAANETAEMIQSSIDKVEEGVKIADETAASLTKIVESLENVVEIISGIATTSNEQATAVAQINQAIMQVSQVIQTNSATSEQCASASEELANQSQALRDTISRYKLKENTYRNPMYADSYNRRNSYMPQAGNNEQIISLDGDFGKY
;
A
#
# COMPACT_ATOMS: atom_id res chain seq x y z
N MET A 1 -24.13 95.36 34.80
CA MET A 1 -24.66 96.12 33.64
C MET A 1 -25.82 96.99 33.99
N ILE A 2 -26.85 96.52 34.70
CA ILE A 2 -28.08 97.27 35.06
C ILE A 2 -27.69 98.42 36.02
N GLU A 3 -26.91 98.24 37.06
CA GLU A 3 -26.42 99.29 37.96
C GLU A 3 -25.58 100.30 37.22
N LEU A 4 -24.80 99.93 36.25
CA LEU A 4 -24.00 100.85 35.44
C LEU A 4 -24.91 101.69 34.52
N MET A 5 -25.97 101.10 33.95
CA MET A 5 -26.94 101.83 33.16
C MET A 5 -27.81 102.79 34.01
N VAL A 6 -28.10 102.38 35.25
CA VAL A 6 -28.79 103.27 36.20
C VAL A 6 -27.87 104.38 36.60
N LEU A 7 -26.60 104.19 36.89
CA LEU A 7 -25.64 105.22 37.24
C LEU A 7 -25.34 106.15 36.07
N THR A 8 -25.21 105.68 34.84
CA THR A 8 -25.06 106.48 33.63
C THR A 8 -26.32 107.31 33.34
N GLY A 9 -27.52 106.71 33.59
CA GLY A 9 -28.77 107.42 33.49
C GLY A 9 -28.91 108.52 34.52
N ILE A 10 -28.52 108.29 35.74
CA ILE A 10 -28.43 109.29 36.83
C ILE A 10 -27.45 110.39 36.50
N CYS A 11 -26.27 110.06 36.04
CA CYS A 11 -25.29 111.04 35.61
C CYS A 11 -25.77 111.88 34.43
N PHE A 12 -26.35 111.28 33.41
CA PHE A 12 -26.91 111.97 32.26
C PHE A 12 -28.10 112.89 32.68
N GLY A 13 -28.90 112.47 33.64
CA GLY A 13 -29.93 113.29 34.22
C GLY A 13 -29.44 114.50 34.98
N LEU A 14 -28.30 114.33 35.66
CA LEU A 14 -27.58 115.43 36.38
C LEU A 14 -26.89 116.42 35.41
N THR A 15 -26.33 115.92 34.34
CA THR A 15 -25.64 116.78 33.33
C THR A 15 -26.65 117.56 32.48
N THR A 16 -27.83 117.01 32.24
CA THR A 16 -28.90 117.69 31.46
C THR A 16 -29.77 118.67 32.29
N GLY A 17 -29.43 118.85 33.57
CA GLY A 17 -30.15 119.82 34.43
C GLY A 17 -31.58 119.45 34.80
N LYS A 18 -31.97 118.14 34.51
CA LYS A 18 -33.32 117.66 34.87
C LYS A 18 -33.48 117.08 36.26
N LEU A 19 -32.36 116.89 36.98
CA LEU A 19 -32.39 116.54 38.40
C LEU A 19 -31.96 117.75 39.21
N GLN A 20 -32.95 118.39 39.81
CA GLN A 20 -32.75 119.48 40.78
C GLN A 20 -32.27 118.88 42.13
N ILE A 21 -31.05 119.10 42.48
CA ILE A 21 -30.57 118.89 43.85
C ILE A 21 -30.85 120.15 44.61
N ALA A 22 -31.68 120.02 45.64
CA ALA A 22 -32.06 121.11 46.49
C ALA A 22 -30.81 121.63 47.26
N ARG A 23 -30.38 122.77 46.99
CA ARG A 23 -29.67 123.86 47.61
C ARG A 23 -28.55 124.44 46.77
N GLY A 24 -28.92 125.59 46.17
CA GLY A 24 -28.22 126.70 45.66
C GLY A 24 -26.76 126.84 46.04
N GLN A 25 -25.92 126.44 45.22
CA GLN A 25 -24.67 127.14 44.89
C GLN A 25 -24.29 126.71 43.47
N GLN A 26 -24.20 127.67 42.59
CA GLN A 26 -23.69 127.45 41.24
C GLN A 26 -22.22 127.14 41.25
N TYR A 27 -21.92 125.91 41.12
CA TYR A 27 -20.55 125.54 40.68
C TYR A 27 -20.65 125.29 39.15
N HIS A 28 -20.80 126.44 38.48
CA HIS A 28 -20.78 126.40 37.02
C HIS A 28 -19.38 126.47 36.50
N GLY A 29 -18.90 125.42 36.02
CA GLY A 29 -17.68 125.34 35.23
C GLY A 29 -16.81 124.07 35.54
N VAL A 30 -16.24 124.00 36.73
CA VAL A 30 -15.26 122.95 37.10
C VAL A 30 -15.94 121.62 37.43
N GLY A 31 -17.18 121.69 38.10
CA GLY A 31 -17.95 120.46 38.44
C GLY A 31 -18.54 119.74 37.23
N MET A 32 -18.97 120.53 36.22
CA MET A 32 -19.48 119.92 35.00
C MET A 32 -18.39 119.22 34.16
N ILE A 33 -17.20 119.78 34.11
CA ILE A 33 -16.05 119.18 33.45
C ILE A 33 -15.64 117.86 34.15
N CYS A 34 -15.62 117.86 35.49
CA CYS A 34 -15.29 116.63 36.27
C CYS A 34 -16.37 115.52 36.04
N LEU A 35 -17.64 115.82 35.96
CA LEU A 35 -18.71 114.83 35.67
C LEU A 35 -18.61 114.31 34.27
N ILE A 36 -18.30 115.14 33.27
CA ILE A 36 -18.08 114.69 31.88
C ILE A 36 -16.86 113.80 31.78
N LEU A 37 -15.79 114.15 32.47
CA LEU A 37 -14.59 113.34 32.51
C LEU A 37 -14.84 112.00 33.21
N LEU A 38 -15.65 111.93 34.27
CA LEU A 38 -16.06 110.70 34.95
C LEU A 38 -16.89 109.79 34.02
N ASP A 39 -17.86 110.36 33.31
CA ASP A 39 -18.67 109.63 32.34
C ASP A 39 -17.85 109.09 31.20
N VAL A 40 -16.91 109.86 30.67
CA VAL A 40 -15.96 109.41 29.66
C VAL A 40 -15.09 108.26 30.18
N MET A 41 -14.58 108.36 31.41
CA MET A 41 -13.81 107.29 32.06
C MET A 41 -14.59 106.05 32.29
N ILE A 42 -15.95 106.20 32.68
CA ILE A 42 -16.83 105.01 32.81
C ILE A 42 -17.10 104.35 31.45
N VAL A 43 -17.38 105.14 30.41
CA VAL A 43 -17.55 104.66 29.08
C VAL A 43 -16.32 103.93 28.53
N ILE A 44 -15.14 104.59 28.73
CA ILE A 44 -13.88 103.92 28.35
C ILE A 44 -13.65 102.64 29.16
N GLY A 45 -13.91 102.65 30.48
CA GLY A 45 -13.86 101.46 31.33
C GLY A 45 -14.84 100.34 30.89
N CYS A 46 -16.03 100.72 30.49
CA CYS A 46 -17.05 99.83 29.95
C CYS A 46 -16.57 99.22 28.61
N ILE A 47 -16.10 100.08 27.69
CA ILE A 47 -15.52 99.60 26.41
C ILE A 47 -14.37 98.65 26.60
N TYR A 48 -13.45 99.03 27.52
CA TYR A 48 -12.32 98.17 27.85
C TYR A 48 -12.73 96.87 28.52
N SER A 49 -13.68 96.87 29.44
CA SER A 49 -14.22 95.66 30.09
C SER A 49 -14.97 94.75 29.08
N VAL A 50 -15.81 95.33 28.22
CA VAL A 50 -16.48 94.58 27.16
C VAL A 50 -15.48 94.02 26.17
N SER A 51 -14.50 94.75 25.74
CA SER A 51 -13.45 94.35 24.86
C SER A 51 -12.60 93.24 25.47
N THR A 52 -12.23 93.25 26.72
CA THR A 52 -11.51 92.18 27.41
C THR A 52 -12.36 90.94 27.57
N VAL A 53 -13.60 91.08 28.01
CA VAL A 53 -14.55 89.93 28.13
C VAL A 53 -14.75 89.24 26.76
N ILE A 54 -15.01 90.03 25.69
CA ILE A 54 -15.11 89.52 24.34
C ILE A 54 -13.85 88.78 23.92
N GLY A 55 -12.68 89.37 24.24
CA GLY A 55 -11.37 88.77 23.96
C GLY A 55 -11.13 87.46 24.70
N CYS A 56 -11.53 87.40 26.00
CA CYS A 56 -11.40 86.18 26.82
C CYS A 56 -12.32 85.07 26.44
N ILE A 57 -13.50 85.37 25.88
CA ILE A 57 -14.49 84.33 25.45
C ILE A 57 -14.38 83.95 23.94
N ARG A 58 -14.28 85.03 23.12
CA ARG A 58 -14.36 84.82 21.65
C ARG A 58 -13.12 84.11 21.10
N LYS A 59 -11.94 84.46 21.52
CA LYS A 59 -10.71 83.80 21.01
C LYS A 59 -10.62 82.32 21.34
N PRO A 60 -10.85 81.88 22.59
CA PRO A 60 -10.83 80.45 22.90
C PRO A 60 -11.97 79.67 22.18
N LEU A 61 -13.15 80.27 22.02
CA LEU A 61 -14.28 79.63 21.31
C LEU A 61 -14.02 79.50 19.79
N GLU A 62 -13.35 80.50 19.17
CA GLU A 62 -12.94 80.45 17.77
C GLU A 62 -11.88 79.35 17.55
N GLU A 63 -10.93 79.23 18.45
CA GLU A 63 -9.94 78.13 18.43
C GLU A 63 -10.62 76.75 18.61
N LEU A 64 -11.49 76.63 19.60
CA LEU A 64 -12.30 75.41 19.82
C LEU A 64 -13.11 75.05 18.57
N LYS A 65 -13.79 76.01 17.97
CA LYS A 65 -14.57 75.82 16.74
C LYS A 65 -13.68 75.35 15.57
N LYS A 66 -12.51 75.99 15.41
CA LYS A 66 -11.55 75.64 14.37
C LYS A 66 -11.01 74.25 14.59
N SER A 67 -10.55 73.95 15.81
CA SER A 67 -10.00 72.63 16.17
C SER A 67 -11.06 71.53 16.06
N SER A 68 -12.34 71.81 16.43
CA SER A 68 -13.45 70.90 16.24
C SER A 68 -13.74 70.61 14.76
N ALA A 69 -13.67 71.65 13.91
CA ALA A 69 -13.89 71.50 12.48
C ALA A 69 -12.74 70.69 11.83
N GLU A 70 -11.51 70.88 12.21
CA GLU A 70 -10.37 70.12 11.76
C GLU A 70 -10.45 68.64 12.19
N LEU A 71 -10.83 68.38 13.47
CA LEU A 71 -11.04 67.04 14.00
C LEU A 71 -12.20 66.31 13.29
N ALA A 72 -13.34 67.03 13.05
CA ALA A 72 -14.46 66.49 12.34
C ALA A 72 -14.13 66.16 10.87
N ALA A 73 -13.19 66.88 10.26
CA ALA A 73 -12.69 66.56 8.93
C ALA A 73 -11.66 65.39 8.95
N GLY A 74 -11.43 64.75 10.11
CA GLY A 74 -10.49 63.61 10.28
C GLY A 74 -9.04 64.00 10.52
N LYS A 75 -8.74 65.29 10.68
CA LYS A 75 -7.37 65.72 11.00
C LYS A 75 -7.16 65.58 12.52
N VAL A 76 -6.28 64.66 12.92
CA VAL A 76 -6.01 64.31 14.32
C VAL A 76 -4.80 65.09 14.91
N ASP A 77 -3.97 65.69 14.06
CA ASP A 77 -2.86 66.49 14.49
C ASP A 77 -3.28 67.94 14.59
N VAL A 78 -4.01 68.27 15.65
CA VAL A 78 -4.59 69.58 15.92
C VAL A 78 -3.96 70.11 17.20
N GLU A 79 -3.35 71.31 17.12
CA GLU A 79 -2.87 72.04 18.29
C GLU A 79 -3.98 72.92 18.86
N LEU A 80 -4.21 72.80 20.16
CA LEU A 80 -5.16 73.61 20.91
C LEU A 80 -4.40 74.48 21.90
N LYS A 81 -4.57 75.82 21.75
CA LYS A 81 -3.91 76.75 22.58
C LYS A 81 -4.77 77.21 23.75
N LYS A 82 -4.38 76.99 24.98
CA LYS A 82 -5.05 77.47 26.16
C LYS A 82 -4.58 78.91 26.45
N TYR A 83 -5.55 79.78 26.61
CA TYR A 83 -5.30 81.22 26.84
C TYR A 83 -5.43 81.63 28.30
N TYR A 84 -6.40 81.04 29.01
CA TYR A 84 -6.77 81.42 30.38
C TYR A 84 -7.05 80.16 31.24
N ASN A 85 -6.90 80.33 32.58
CA ASN A 85 -7.22 79.35 33.58
C ASN A 85 -8.62 79.64 34.19
N ASP A 86 -9.65 79.58 33.39
CA ASP A 86 -11.04 79.78 33.73
C ASP A 86 -11.85 78.63 33.32
N GLU A 87 -13.18 78.69 33.42
CA GLU A 87 -14.13 77.62 33.01
C GLU A 87 -13.99 77.28 31.53
N ILE A 88 -13.64 78.24 30.67
CA ILE A 88 -13.33 78.01 29.27
C ILE A 88 -12.00 77.25 29.11
N GLY A 89 -11.01 77.57 29.93
CA GLY A 89 -9.76 76.87 30.00
C GLY A 89 -9.90 75.40 30.42
N GLU A 90 -10.81 75.11 31.36
CA GLU A 90 -11.17 73.72 31.73
C GLU A 90 -11.79 72.93 30.58
N VAL A 91 -12.70 73.55 29.83
CA VAL A 91 -13.29 72.95 28.61
C VAL A 91 -12.22 72.67 27.57
N LEU A 92 -11.26 73.57 27.37
CA LEU A 92 -10.14 73.37 26.47
C LEU A 92 -9.21 72.20 26.92
N ASP A 93 -8.99 72.04 28.25
CA ASP A 93 -8.21 70.93 28.79
C ASP A 93 -8.92 69.58 28.54
N VAL A 94 -10.22 69.49 28.74
CA VAL A 94 -11.02 68.31 28.43
C VAL A 94 -10.97 68.00 26.93
N TYR A 95 -11.11 69.03 26.09
CA TYR A 95 -11.09 68.87 24.64
C TYR A 95 -9.67 68.47 24.15
N ALA A 96 -8.62 68.99 24.75
CA ALA A 96 -7.24 68.56 24.47
C ALA A 96 -7.01 67.06 24.77
N LYS A 97 -7.67 66.50 25.81
CA LYS A 97 -7.66 65.06 26.07
C LYS A 97 -8.38 64.29 24.97
N ILE A 98 -9.53 64.81 24.46
CA ILE A 98 -10.24 64.19 23.34
C ILE A 98 -9.32 64.13 22.11
N ILE A 99 -8.68 65.25 21.74
CA ILE A 99 -7.73 65.33 20.62
C ILE A 99 -6.61 64.31 20.81
N LYS A 100 -5.99 64.29 22.01
CA LYS A 100 -4.90 63.35 22.32
C LYS A 100 -5.34 61.90 22.17
N ASN A 101 -6.46 61.50 22.77
CA ASN A 101 -6.99 60.14 22.69
C ASN A 101 -7.30 59.76 21.25
N THR A 102 -7.91 60.67 20.48
CA THR A 102 -8.23 60.42 19.04
C THR A 102 -6.93 60.26 18.21
N LYS A 103 -5.91 61.09 18.49
CA LYS A 103 -4.60 61.00 17.85
C LYS A 103 -3.92 59.67 18.18
N GLU A 104 -3.93 59.24 19.45
CA GLU A 104 -3.36 57.96 19.88
C GLU A 104 -4.05 56.77 19.21
N ASN A 105 -5.42 56.77 19.18
CA ASN A 105 -6.19 55.75 18.49
C ASN A 105 -5.93 55.70 16.97
N ALA A 106 -5.79 56.90 16.34
CA ALA A 106 -5.45 56.98 14.92
C ALA A 106 -4.03 56.45 14.62
N MET A 107 -3.07 56.76 15.49
CA MET A 107 -1.70 56.19 15.36
C MET A 107 -1.68 54.68 15.56
N LEU A 108 -2.45 54.16 16.51
CA LEU A 108 -2.58 52.71 16.71
C LEU A 108 -3.23 52.04 15.48
N ALA A 109 -4.33 52.59 14.97
CA ALA A 109 -4.99 52.11 13.77
C ALA A 109 -4.05 52.12 12.55
N GLN A 110 -3.21 53.15 12.40
CA GLN A 110 -2.21 53.24 11.34
C GLN A 110 -1.11 52.16 11.46
N LYS A 111 -0.65 51.85 12.68
CA LYS A 111 0.31 50.78 12.92
C LYS A 111 -0.30 49.42 12.57
N ILE A 112 -1.54 49.19 13.01
CA ILE A 112 -2.28 47.97 12.71
C ILE A 112 -2.45 47.80 11.17
N ALA A 113 -2.82 48.89 10.49
CA ALA A 113 -2.96 48.91 9.03
C ALA A 113 -1.65 48.62 8.30
N ASN A 114 -0.51 49.03 8.88
CA ASN A 114 0.84 48.74 8.39
C ASN A 114 1.31 47.31 8.75
N GLY A 115 0.45 46.50 9.38
CA GLY A 115 0.75 45.09 9.72
C GLY A 115 1.47 44.93 11.06
N ASP A 116 1.63 45.98 11.86
CA ASP A 116 2.25 45.89 13.20
C ASP A 116 1.17 45.52 14.23
N LEU A 117 1.05 44.24 14.53
CA LEU A 117 0.13 43.68 15.52
C LEU A 117 0.81 43.48 16.89
N THR A 118 2.06 43.92 17.05
CA THR A 118 2.75 43.85 18.34
C THR A 118 2.35 44.99 19.28
N VAL A 119 1.61 45.98 18.75
CA VAL A 119 1.14 47.16 19.48
C VAL A 119 0.28 46.74 20.67
N GLU A 120 0.58 47.38 21.83
CA GLU A 120 -0.25 47.24 23.02
C GLU A 120 -1.33 48.32 23.02
N VAL A 121 -2.60 47.89 22.93
CA VAL A 121 -3.75 48.79 22.97
C VAL A 121 -4.30 48.78 24.38
N LEU A 122 -4.14 49.94 25.08
CA LEU A 122 -4.67 50.15 26.42
C LEU A 122 -5.86 51.10 26.33
N PRO A 123 -7.10 50.65 26.59
CA PRO A 123 -8.28 51.54 26.66
C PRO A 123 -8.07 52.61 27.72
N HIS A 124 -8.45 53.84 27.41
CA HIS A 124 -8.27 55.02 28.33
C HIS A 124 -9.18 54.95 29.54
N SER A 125 -10.30 54.25 29.48
CA SER A 125 -11.26 53.99 30.57
C SER A 125 -12.01 52.69 30.35
N VAL A 126 -12.78 52.26 31.35
CA VAL A 126 -13.70 51.10 31.24
C VAL A 126 -14.78 51.31 30.18
N GLU A 127 -15.14 52.59 29.90
CA GLU A 127 -16.17 53.03 28.96
C GLU A 127 -15.60 53.32 27.56
N ASP A 128 -14.27 53.19 27.36
CA ASP A 128 -13.61 53.43 26.06
C ASP A 128 -13.93 52.29 25.07
N GLU A 129 -15.08 52.43 24.39
CA GLU A 129 -15.54 51.48 23.38
C GLU A 129 -14.58 51.38 22.20
N LEU A 130 -14.01 52.50 21.73
CA LEU A 130 -13.08 52.53 20.59
C LEU A 130 -11.75 51.83 20.94
N GLY A 131 -11.19 52.13 22.13
CA GLY A 131 -9.97 51.47 22.58
C GLY A 131 -10.14 49.99 22.77
N ARG A 132 -11.29 49.53 23.31
CA ARG A 132 -11.64 48.10 23.43
C ARG A 132 -11.77 47.42 22.07
N ALA A 133 -12.51 48.04 21.13
CA ALA A 133 -12.66 47.51 19.78
C ALA A 133 -11.32 47.38 19.05
N LEU A 134 -10.41 48.37 19.17
CA LEU A 134 -9.08 48.28 18.61
C LEU A 134 -8.24 47.16 19.26
N LYS A 135 -8.36 46.97 20.58
CA LYS A 135 -7.69 45.89 21.30
C LYS A 135 -8.16 44.51 20.80
N GLU A 136 -9.45 44.32 20.76
CA GLU A 136 -10.04 43.05 20.24
C GLU A 136 -9.62 42.78 18.79
N LEU A 137 -9.59 43.81 17.94
CA LEU A 137 -9.15 43.72 16.56
C LEU A 137 -7.69 43.21 16.47
N VAL A 138 -6.78 43.77 17.28
CA VAL A 138 -5.39 43.34 17.34
C VAL A 138 -5.25 41.93 17.85
N GLU A 139 -5.95 41.59 18.95
CA GLU A 139 -5.90 40.24 19.53
C GLU A 139 -6.46 39.18 18.57
N ASN A 140 -7.61 39.44 17.97
CA ASN A 140 -8.23 38.53 17.02
C ASN A 140 -7.35 38.33 15.78
N ASN A 141 -6.81 39.41 15.19
CA ASN A 141 -5.91 39.28 14.04
C ASN A 141 -4.62 38.53 14.42
N ASN A 142 -4.02 38.78 15.59
CA ASN A 142 -2.87 38.00 16.04
C ASN A 142 -3.19 36.52 16.17
N ASN A 143 -4.31 36.16 16.77
CA ASN A 143 -4.71 34.76 16.96
C ASN A 143 -4.94 34.07 15.62
N VAL A 144 -5.68 34.70 14.70
CA VAL A 144 -5.95 34.16 13.38
C VAL A 144 -4.67 33.98 12.57
N LEU A 145 -3.82 35.01 12.48
CA LEU A 145 -2.60 34.93 11.68
C LEU A 145 -1.56 33.98 12.30
N THR A 146 -1.50 33.85 13.62
CA THR A 146 -0.67 32.85 14.29
C THR A 146 -1.19 31.44 13.99
N GLY A 147 -2.51 31.20 14.05
CA GLY A 147 -3.10 29.92 13.68
C GLY A 147 -2.85 29.53 12.22
N ILE A 148 -2.94 30.50 11.29
CA ILE A 148 -2.63 30.24 9.87
C ILE A 148 -1.14 29.93 9.70
N LYS A 149 -0.25 30.63 10.40
CA LYS A 149 1.19 30.37 10.38
C LYS A 149 1.50 28.95 10.86
N GLU A 150 0.93 28.52 11.97
CA GLU A 150 1.11 27.18 12.52
C GLU A 150 0.55 26.12 11.58
N SER A 151 -0.67 26.32 11.05
CA SER A 151 -1.30 25.42 10.08
C SER A 151 -0.46 25.30 8.79
N SER A 152 0.16 26.40 8.33
CA SER A 152 1.05 26.37 7.17
C SER A 152 2.31 25.55 7.43
N PHE A 153 2.89 25.60 8.64
CA PHE A 153 4.00 24.73 9.00
C PHE A 153 3.61 23.26 9.01
N GLN A 154 2.45 22.93 9.59
CA GLN A 154 1.94 21.56 9.61
C GLN A 154 1.66 21.04 8.21
N LEU A 155 1.07 21.88 7.36
CA LEU A 155 0.77 21.53 5.97
C LEU A 155 2.07 21.26 5.18
N SER A 156 3.10 22.10 5.35
CA SER A 156 4.39 21.90 4.71
C SER A 156 5.05 20.57 5.14
N ALA A 157 5.05 20.29 6.46
CA ALA A 157 5.60 19.04 6.99
C ALA A 157 4.80 17.81 6.52
N GLY A 158 3.48 17.92 6.46
CA GLY A 158 2.61 16.87 5.90
C GLY A 158 2.87 16.63 4.43
N ALA A 159 3.03 17.69 3.66
CA ALA A 159 3.36 17.61 2.23
C ALA A 159 4.72 16.92 2.00
N GLU A 160 5.76 17.26 2.75
CA GLU A 160 7.06 16.60 2.68
C GLU A 160 6.96 15.10 3.02
N GLN A 161 6.16 14.75 4.02
CA GLN A 161 5.94 13.36 4.39
C GLN A 161 5.21 12.58 3.29
N VAL A 162 4.18 13.17 2.64
CA VAL A 162 3.48 12.54 1.52
C VAL A 162 4.41 12.40 0.30
N ALA A 163 5.23 13.40 0.01
CA ALA A 163 6.23 13.32 -1.07
C ALA A 163 7.22 12.17 -0.84
N GLY A 164 7.75 12.03 0.38
CA GLY A 164 8.64 10.93 0.75
C GLY A 164 7.98 9.56 0.65
N ALA A 165 6.73 9.42 1.11
CA ALA A 165 5.96 8.18 0.97
C ALA A 165 5.68 7.83 -0.50
N SER A 166 5.38 8.82 -1.33
CA SER A 166 5.18 8.65 -2.77
C SER A 166 6.46 8.18 -3.47
N GLN A 167 7.61 8.74 -3.13
CA GLN A 167 8.90 8.29 -3.66
C GLN A 167 9.20 6.84 -3.29
N ALA A 168 8.93 6.45 -2.03
CA ALA A 168 9.09 5.06 -1.58
C ALA A 168 8.12 4.10 -2.32
N LEU A 169 6.88 4.54 -2.57
CA LEU A 169 5.89 3.77 -3.33
C LEU A 169 6.31 3.60 -4.80
N ALA A 170 6.84 4.63 -5.45
CA ALA A 170 7.37 4.55 -6.81
C ALA A 170 8.53 3.54 -6.91
N GLN A 171 9.45 3.59 -5.95
CA GLN A 171 10.56 2.64 -5.88
C GLN A 171 10.07 1.21 -5.63
N GLY A 172 9.12 1.02 -4.71
CA GLY A 172 8.48 -0.27 -4.46
C GLY A 172 7.77 -0.82 -5.70
N SER A 173 7.08 0.03 -6.46
CA SER A 173 6.43 -0.33 -7.72
C SER A 173 7.44 -0.79 -8.78
N THR A 174 8.60 -0.15 -8.86
CA THR A 174 9.68 -0.58 -9.77
C THR A 174 10.23 -1.96 -9.38
N GLN A 175 10.43 -2.22 -8.10
CA GLN A 175 10.86 -3.53 -7.62
C GLN A 175 9.80 -4.61 -7.88
N GLN A 176 8.54 -4.29 -7.65
CA GLN A 176 7.42 -5.19 -7.97
C GLN A 176 7.34 -5.50 -9.47
N ALA A 177 7.56 -4.50 -10.35
CA ALA A 177 7.59 -4.73 -11.80
C ALA A 177 8.66 -5.76 -12.20
N SER A 178 9.88 -5.63 -11.66
CA SER A 178 10.96 -6.60 -11.90
C SER A 178 10.61 -8.00 -11.36
N ALA A 179 9.98 -8.10 -10.21
CA ALA A 179 9.52 -9.38 -9.66
C ALA A 179 8.42 -10.02 -10.54
N ILE A 180 7.49 -9.23 -11.05
CA ILE A 180 6.45 -9.69 -11.98
C ILE A 180 7.04 -10.19 -13.30
N GLU A 181 8.08 -9.52 -13.83
CA GLU A 181 8.77 -10.02 -15.02
C GLU A 181 9.40 -11.41 -14.78
N GLN A 182 10.05 -11.62 -13.64
CA GLN A 182 10.60 -12.92 -13.26
C GLN A 182 9.51 -13.99 -13.08
N ILE A 183 8.41 -13.66 -12.40
CA ILE A 183 7.26 -14.58 -12.23
C ILE A 183 6.69 -14.95 -13.60
N THR A 184 6.54 -13.99 -14.50
CA THR A 184 6.03 -14.21 -15.87
C THR A 184 6.94 -15.18 -16.64
N ALA A 185 8.26 -15.00 -16.55
CA ALA A 185 9.23 -15.91 -17.17
C ALA A 185 9.10 -17.34 -16.62
N SER A 186 9.04 -17.49 -15.29
CA SER A 186 8.85 -18.80 -14.65
C SER A 186 7.52 -19.46 -15.00
N MET A 187 6.44 -18.67 -15.07
CA MET A 187 5.12 -19.20 -15.48
C MET A 187 5.08 -19.67 -16.93
N ASN A 188 5.81 -19.00 -17.82
CA ASN A 188 5.95 -19.46 -19.20
C ASN A 188 6.72 -20.77 -19.30
N GLU A 189 7.75 -20.95 -18.47
CA GLU A 189 8.51 -22.21 -18.38
C GLU A 189 7.61 -23.34 -17.85
N ILE A 190 6.88 -23.10 -16.76
CA ILE A 190 5.90 -24.06 -16.21
C ILE A 190 4.84 -24.43 -17.25
N ALA A 191 4.32 -23.46 -18.01
CA ALA A 191 3.35 -23.72 -19.09
C ALA A 191 3.93 -24.67 -20.14
N LYS A 192 5.20 -24.45 -20.54
CA LYS A 192 5.89 -25.33 -21.50
C LYS A 192 6.07 -26.71 -20.95
N GLU A 193 6.60 -26.86 -19.73
CA GLU A 193 6.81 -28.17 -19.09
C GLU A 193 5.48 -28.94 -18.92
N THR A 194 4.43 -28.26 -18.52
CA THR A 194 3.09 -28.83 -18.36
C THR A 194 2.54 -29.42 -19.71
N ASN A 195 2.74 -28.68 -20.80
CA ASN A 195 2.33 -29.14 -22.13
C ASN A 195 3.22 -30.31 -22.62
N GLU A 196 4.52 -30.27 -22.32
CA GLU A 196 5.41 -31.40 -22.61
C GLU A 196 5.03 -32.62 -21.81
N ASN A 197 4.65 -32.51 -20.53
CA ASN A 197 4.16 -33.63 -19.71
C ASN A 197 2.89 -34.24 -20.28
N ALA A 198 1.94 -33.43 -20.70
CA ALA A 198 0.71 -33.92 -21.35
C ALA A 198 1.01 -34.72 -22.64
N THR A 199 1.96 -34.21 -23.44
CA THR A 199 2.42 -34.84 -24.68
C THR A 199 3.15 -36.16 -24.42
N GLN A 200 4.04 -36.18 -23.42
CA GLN A 200 4.79 -37.37 -22.99
C GLN A 200 3.85 -38.43 -22.42
N ALA A 201 2.84 -38.03 -21.62
CA ALA A 201 1.84 -38.92 -21.11
C ALA A 201 1.03 -39.59 -22.27
N THR A 202 0.64 -38.80 -23.28
CA THR A 202 -0.06 -39.35 -24.46
C THR A 202 0.83 -40.35 -25.23
N THR A 203 2.10 -40.02 -25.38
CA THR A 203 3.09 -40.89 -26.05
C THR A 203 3.32 -42.17 -25.25
N GLY A 204 3.48 -42.04 -23.91
CA GLY A 204 3.61 -43.16 -23.00
C GLY A 204 2.40 -44.13 -23.06
N ASN A 205 1.21 -43.57 -23.08
CA ASN A 205 -0.02 -44.40 -23.23
C ASN A 205 -0.01 -45.24 -24.49
N LYS A 206 0.41 -44.64 -25.63
CA LYS A 206 0.52 -45.37 -26.88
C LYS A 206 1.54 -46.51 -26.79
N LEU A 207 2.72 -46.24 -26.21
CA LEU A 207 3.77 -47.24 -26.05
C LEU A 207 3.33 -48.41 -25.17
N ILE A 208 2.59 -48.14 -24.10
CA ILE A 208 2.06 -49.18 -23.20
C ILE A 208 1.05 -50.07 -23.92
N HIS A 209 0.19 -49.48 -24.74
CA HIS A 209 -0.73 -50.28 -25.58
C HIS A 209 0.03 -51.21 -26.54
N GLU A 210 1.10 -50.72 -27.17
CA GLU A 210 1.95 -51.55 -28.05
C GLU A 210 2.58 -52.71 -27.26
N VAL A 211 3.16 -52.45 -26.09
CA VAL A 211 3.74 -53.48 -25.21
C VAL A 211 2.69 -54.47 -24.72
N GLY A 212 1.49 -54.02 -24.43
CA GLY A 212 0.35 -54.86 -24.03
C GLY A 212 -0.07 -55.84 -25.12
N GLU A 213 -0.12 -55.39 -26.36
CA GLU A 213 -0.40 -56.28 -27.52
C GLU A 213 0.73 -57.30 -27.75
N GLU A 214 2.00 -56.87 -27.60
CA GLU A 214 3.12 -57.83 -27.69
C GLU A 214 3.10 -58.86 -26.56
N ALA A 215 2.75 -58.49 -25.34
CA ALA A 215 2.61 -59.45 -24.24
C ALA A 215 1.44 -60.43 -24.45
N LYS A 216 0.30 -60.00 -25.01
CA LYS A 216 -0.81 -60.87 -25.39
C LYS A 216 -0.40 -61.84 -26.47
N ASN A 217 0.29 -61.38 -27.52
CA ASN A 217 0.84 -62.24 -28.58
C ASN A 217 1.82 -63.28 -28.02
N GLY A 218 2.71 -62.85 -27.08
CA GLY A 218 3.60 -63.76 -26.37
C GLY A 218 2.86 -64.83 -25.57
N ASN A 219 1.78 -64.47 -24.90
CA ASN A 219 0.94 -65.40 -24.17
C ASN A 219 0.25 -66.44 -25.11
N GLU A 220 -0.24 -66.02 -26.25
CA GLU A 220 -0.80 -66.88 -27.28
C GLU A 220 0.29 -67.86 -27.80
N GLN A 221 1.47 -67.42 -28.05
CA GLN A 221 2.60 -68.26 -28.42
C GLN A 221 2.97 -69.29 -27.34
N MET A 222 2.87 -68.95 -26.06
CA MET A 222 3.07 -69.89 -24.95
C MET A 222 1.98 -70.91 -24.90
N HIS A 223 0.72 -70.59 -25.17
CA HIS A 223 -0.38 -71.57 -25.31
C HIS A 223 -0.11 -72.50 -26.44
N ASN A 224 0.25 -72.01 -27.62
CA ASN A 224 0.58 -72.90 -28.80
C ASN A 224 1.78 -73.78 -28.48
N MET A 225 2.80 -73.30 -27.70
CA MET A 225 3.91 -74.12 -27.28
C MET A 225 3.50 -75.26 -26.33
N ILE A 226 2.59 -74.98 -25.37
CA ILE A 226 2.04 -75.96 -24.44
C ILE A 226 1.29 -77.01 -25.21
N GLU A 227 0.49 -76.67 -26.23
CA GLU A 227 -0.21 -77.61 -27.10
C GLU A 227 0.79 -78.48 -27.85
N ALA A 228 1.77 -77.93 -28.50
CA ALA A 228 2.82 -78.67 -29.22
C ALA A 228 3.62 -79.62 -28.29
N MET A 229 3.97 -79.18 -27.06
CA MET A 229 4.57 -80.04 -26.06
C MET A 229 3.67 -81.19 -25.61
N ASN A 230 2.38 -81.00 -25.46
CA ASN A 230 1.44 -82.02 -25.14
C ASN A 230 1.32 -83.07 -26.28
N ASP A 231 1.38 -82.67 -27.56
CA ASP A 231 1.43 -83.55 -28.73
C ASP A 231 2.72 -84.37 -28.74
N ILE A 232 3.90 -83.72 -28.39
CA ILE A 232 5.17 -84.46 -28.26
C ILE A 232 5.07 -85.49 -27.12
N ASN A 233 4.48 -85.11 -25.97
CA ASN A 233 4.23 -86.04 -24.85
C ASN A 233 3.43 -87.21 -25.24
N THR A 234 2.30 -86.97 -25.92
CA THR A 234 1.40 -88.02 -26.41
C THR A 234 2.13 -88.99 -27.40
N SER A 235 2.91 -88.40 -28.32
CA SER A 235 3.71 -89.18 -29.31
C SER A 235 4.81 -89.99 -28.61
N SER A 236 5.47 -89.43 -27.61
CA SER A 236 6.50 -90.10 -26.81
C SER A 236 5.94 -91.30 -26.03
N HIS A 237 4.75 -91.13 -25.43
CA HIS A 237 4.02 -92.23 -24.79
C HIS A 237 3.64 -93.31 -25.75
N ASN A 238 3.23 -92.98 -26.99
CA ASN A 238 2.92 -93.98 -28.02
C ASN A 238 4.16 -94.75 -28.49
N ILE A 239 5.33 -94.05 -28.62
CA ILE A 239 6.61 -94.68 -28.95
C ILE A 239 7.01 -95.60 -27.80
N SER A 240 6.85 -95.22 -26.52
CA SER A 240 7.16 -96.04 -25.34
C SER A 240 6.38 -97.34 -25.39
N LYS A 241 5.06 -97.30 -25.79
CA LYS A 241 4.26 -98.51 -25.98
C LYS A 241 4.82 -99.39 -27.09
N VAL A 242 5.23 -98.80 -28.21
CA VAL A 242 5.84 -99.61 -29.36
C VAL A 242 7.17 -100.25 -28.92
N ILE A 243 8.02 -99.53 -28.22
CA ILE A 243 9.29 -100.03 -27.67
C ILE A 243 9.05 -101.19 -26.72
N LYS A 244 8.00 -101.17 -25.88
CA LYS A 244 7.60 -102.27 -25.00
C LYS A 244 7.19 -103.51 -25.80
N VAL A 245 6.45 -103.32 -26.90
CA VAL A 245 6.08 -104.44 -27.80
C VAL A 245 7.33 -105.01 -28.45
N ILE A 246 8.34 -104.17 -28.82
CA ILE A 246 9.61 -104.64 -29.41
C ILE A 246 10.38 -105.46 -28.38
N ASP A 247 10.44 -105.02 -27.13
CA ASP A 247 11.09 -105.76 -26.01
C ASP A 247 10.39 -107.10 -25.79
N ASP A 248 9.04 -107.07 -25.76
CA ASP A 248 8.26 -108.31 -25.65
C ASP A 248 8.53 -109.31 -26.82
N ILE A 249 8.64 -108.78 -28.08
CA ILE A 249 9.00 -109.59 -29.27
C ILE A 249 10.44 -110.11 -29.13
N ALA A 250 11.41 -109.31 -28.68
CA ALA A 250 12.76 -109.74 -28.46
C ALA A 250 12.81 -110.82 -27.38
N PHE A 251 12.07 -110.64 -26.28
CA PHE A 251 11.92 -111.67 -25.26
C PHE A 251 11.35 -113.04 -25.81
N GLN A 252 10.24 -112.92 -26.55
CA GLN A 252 9.63 -114.12 -27.22
C GLN A 252 10.60 -114.76 -28.19
N THR A 253 11.35 -113.93 -28.96
CA THR A 253 12.32 -114.48 -29.93
C THR A 253 13.50 -115.19 -29.21
N ASN A 254 13.95 -114.60 -28.05
CA ASN A 254 14.94 -115.27 -27.23
C ASN A 254 14.49 -116.57 -26.65
N ILE A 255 13.21 -116.69 -26.18
CA ILE A 255 12.63 -117.97 -25.77
C ILE A 255 12.52 -119.00 -26.94
N LEU A 256 12.06 -118.52 -28.11
CA LEU A 256 11.97 -119.36 -29.33
C LEU A 256 13.40 -119.87 -29.75
N ALA A 257 14.41 -119.01 -29.71
CA ALA A 257 15.78 -119.38 -30.01
C ALA A 257 16.39 -120.36 -28.97
N LEU A 258 16.09 -120.16 -27.67
CA LEU A 258 16.45 -121.08 -26.62
C LEU A 258 15.86 -122.48 -26.85
N ASN A 259 14.54 -122.51 -27.14
CA ASN A 259 13.88 -123.78 -27.48
C ASN A 259 14.47 -124.47 -28.70
N ALA A 260 14.81 -123.70 -29.76
CA ALA A 260 15.46 -124.18 -30.95
C ALA A 260 16.89 -124.71 -30.65
N THR A 261 17.64 -124.04 -29.78
CA THR A 261 18.99 -124.48 -29.29
C THR A 261 18.88 -125.82 -28.57
N VAL A 262 17.87 -125.98 -27.71
CA VAL A 262 17.59 -127.25 -26.98
C VAL A 262 17.23 -128.34 -27.92
N GLU A 263 16.40 -128.13 -28.95
CA GLU A 263 16.02 -129.15 -29.89
C GLU A 263 17.08 -129.50 -30.86
N ALA A 264 17.95 -128.48 -31.24
CA ALA A 264 19.17 -128.72 -32.02
C ALA A 264 20.19 -129.61 -31.27
N ALA A 265 20.33 -129.41 -29.98
CA ALA A 265 21.16 -130.26 -29.09
C ALA A 265 20.64 -131.66 -28.97
N ARG A 266 19.31 -131.84 -29.00
CA ARG A 266 18.59 -133.09 -28.95
C ARG A 266 18.73 -133.94 -30.24
N ALA A 267 18.89 -133.25 -31.41
CA ALA A 267 19.16 -133.87 -32.70
C ALA A 267 20.61 -134.34 -32.90
N GLY A 268 21.46 -134.02 -31.94
CA GLY A 268 22.85 -134.60 -31.94
C GLY A 268 23.71 -134.08 -33.09
N ALA A 269 24.35 -135.08 -33.81
CA ALA A 269 25.23 -134.76 -34.95
C ALA A 269 24.54 -134.05 -36.13
N HIS A 270 23.27 -134.26 -36.31
CA HIS A 270 22.49 -133.57 -37.36
C HIS A 270 22.00 -132.17 -37.05
N GLY A 271 22.01 -131.80 -35.79
CA GLY A 271 21.55 -130.49 -35.33
C GLY A 271 22.63 -129.38 -35.25
N LYS A 272 23.89 -129.66 -35.46
CA LYS A 272 25.01 -128.72 -35.28
C LYS A 272 24.82 -127.40 -36.06
N GLY A 273 24.40 -127.46 -37.33
CA GLY A 273 24.18 -126.20 -38.11
C GLY A 273 23.01 -125.35 -37.59
N PHE A 274 21.94 -126.11 -37.18
CA PHE A 274 20.77 -125.39 -36.56
C PHE A 274 21.08 -124.78 -35.16
N ALA A 275 21.94 -125.44 -34.35
CA ALA A 275 22.35 -124.90 -33.07
C ALA A 275 23.12 -123.57 -33.19
N VAL A 276 24.03 -123.42 -34.19
CA VAL A 276 24.74 -122.19 -34.47
C VAL A 276 23.74 -121.04 -34.88
N VAL A 277 22.76 -121.33 -35.74
CA VAL A 277 21.79 -120.37 -36.14
C VAL A 277 20.89 -119.97 -34.97
N ALA A 278 20.43 -120.92 -34.15
CA ALA A 278 19.65 -120.70 -32.95
C ALA A 278 20.39 -119.81 -31.90
N GLU A 279 21.69 -120.07 -31.64
CA GLU A 279 22.52 -119.28 -30.77
C GLU A 279 22.68 -117.83 -31.33
N GLU A 280 22.91 -117.65 -32.65
CA GLU A 280 22.98 -116.39 -33.32
C GLU A 280 21.63 -115.58 -33.22
N VAL A 281 20.46 -116.25 -33.41
CA VAL A 281 19.14 -115.67 -33.23
C VAL A 281 18.94 -115.29 -31.76
N LYS A 282 19.40 -116.06 -30.78
CA LYS A 282 19.37 -115.77 -29.36
C LYS A 282 20.19 -114.48 -29.05
N ASN A 283 21.41 -114.47 -29.55
CA ASN A 283 22.30 -113.30 -29.38
C ASN A 283 21.67 -111.99 -29.99
N LEU A 284 21.05 -112.15 -31.17
CA LEU A 284 20.38 -111.04 -31.83
C LEU A 284 19.15 -110.57 -31.01
N ALA A 285 18.40 -111.53 -30.43
CA ALA A 285 17.22 -111.21 -29.55
C ALA A 285 17.72 -110.50 -28.23
N GLU A 286 18.76 -110.99 -27.61
CA GLU A 286 19.37 -110.35 -26.43
C GLU A 286 19.83 -108.88 -26.74
N LYS A 287 20.51 -108.68 -27.87
CA LYS A 287 20.91 -107.32 -28.34
C LYS A 287 19.75 -106.46 -28.65
N SER A 288 18.69 -107.03 -29.25
CA SER A 288 17.45 -106.29 -29.54
C SER A 288 16.73 -105.83 -28.26
N ALA A 289 16.67 -106.73 -27.24
CA ALA A 289 16.08 -106.41 -25.96
C ALA A 289 16.89 -105.28 -25.24
N ALA A 290 18.25 -105.41 -25.26
CA ALA A 290 19.09 -104.36 -24.70
C ALA A 290 18.91 -103.02 -25.40
N ALA A 291 18.82 -102.99 -26.73
CA ALA A 291 18.59 -101.74 -27.49
C ALA A 291 17.16 -101.22 -27.26
N ALA A 292 16.18 -102.06 -27.06
CA ALA A 292 14.81 -101.64 -26.71
C ALA A 292 14.77 -100.99 -25.30
N ASN A 293 15.44 -101.63 -24.34
CA ASN A 293 15.54 -101.05 -22.99
C ASN A 293 16.26 -99.68 -22.96
N GLU A 294 17.40 -99.53 -23.64
CA GLU A 294 18.11 -98.30 -23.80
C GLU A 294 17.23 -97.22 -24.47
N THR A 295 16.48 -97.62 -25.52
CA THR A 295 15.56 -96.69 -26.17
C THR A 295 14.39 -96.31 -25.24
N ALA A 296 13.87 -97.25 -24.42
CA ALA A 296 12.82 -96.97 -23.44
C ALA A 296 13.30 -95.93 -22.39
N GLU A 297 14.56 -96.06 -21.90
CA GLU A 297 15.12 -95.06 -20.97
C GLU A 297 15.28 -93.70 -21.64
N MET A 298 15.71 -93.60 -22.89
CA MET A 298 15.78 -92.37 -23.66
C MET A 298 14.43 -91.70 -23.86
N ILE A 299 13.41 -92.54 -24.20
CA ILE A 299 12.03 -92.05 -24.34
C ILE A 299 11.47 -91.56 -23.00
N GLN A 300 11.69 -92.27 -21.89
CA GLN A 300 11.28 -91.77 -20.55
C GLN A 300 11.93 -90.47 -20.22
N SER A 301 13.24 -90.31 -20.41
CA SER A 301 13.96 -89.06 -20.20
C SER A 301 13.39 -87.95 -21.09
N SER A 302 12.94 -88.25 -22.32
CA SER A 302 12.36 -87.23 -23.18
C SER A 302 10.96 -86.81 -22.68
N ILE A 303 10.12 -87.77 -22.15
CA ILE A 303 8.83 -87.46 -21.53
C ILE A 303 9.04 -86.52 -20.33
N ASP A 304 10.01 -86.82 -19.40
CA ASP A 304 10.31 -86.00 -18.21
C ASP A 304 10.72 -84.60 -18.63
N LYS A 305 11.54 -84.45 -19.68
CA LYS A 305 11.94 -83.09 -20.18
C LYS A 305 10.78 -82.34 -20.84
N VAL A 306 9.86 -83.03 -21.50
CA VAL A 306 8.67 -82.40 -22.07
C VAL A 306 7.76 -81.88 -20.95
N GLU A 307 7.53 -82.70 -19.90
CA GLU A 307 6.72 -82.28 -18.74
C GLU A 307 7.36 -81.03 -18.05
N GLU A 308 8.69 -81.01 -17.89
CA GLU A 308 9.37 -79.83 -17.37
C GLU A 308 9.22 -78.62 -18.31
N GLY A 309 9.31 -78.79 -19.60
CA GLY A 309 9.07 -77.79 -20.63
C GLY A 309 7.64 -77.21 -20.60
N VAL A 310 6.60 -78.08 -20.44
CA VAL A 310 5.21 -77.62 -20.26
C VAL A 310 5.09 -76.75 -19.01
N LYS A 311 5.69 -77.13 -17.88
CA LYS A 311 5.63 -76.38 -16.64
C LYS A 311 6.24 -75.00 -16.81
N ILE A 312 7.42 -74.92 -17.42
CA ILE A 312 8.13 -73.63 -17.67
C ILE A 312 7.28 -72.75 -18.59
N ALA A 313 6.69 -73.32 -19.64
CA ALA A 313 5.79 -72.57 -20.55
C ALA A 313 4.54 -72.02 -19.84
N ASP A 314 3.94 -72.78 -18.94
CA ASP A 314 2.74 -72.39 -18.16
C ASP A 314 3.10 -71.28 -17.17
N GLU A 315 4.22 -71.43 -16.45
CA GLU A 315 4.73 -70.39 -15.55
C GLU A 315 5.04 -69.06 -16.31
N THR A 316 5.56 -69.18 -17.56
CA THR A 316 5.84 -68.04 -18.43
C THR A 316 4.55 -67.37 -18.90
N ALA A 317 3.54 -68.12 -19.31
CA ALA A 317 2.22 -67.65 -19.70
C ALA A 317 1.55 -66.91 -18.53
N ALA A 318 1.60 -67.49 -17.32
CA ALA A 318 1.07 -66.82 -16.10
C ALA A 318 1.80 -65.51 -15.80
N SER A 319 3.10 -65.42 -16.05
CA SER A 319 3.91 -64.21 -15.86
C SER A 319 3.53 -63.13 -16.89
N LEU A 320 3.32 -63.52 -18.15
CA LEU A 320 2.87 -62.58 -19.20
C LEU A 320 1.48 -62.03 -18.90
N THR A 321 0.57 -62.88 -18.37
CA THR A 321 -0.76 -62.41 -17.93
C THR A 321 -0.64 -61.34 -16.84
N LYS A 322 0.21 -61.55 -15.82
CA LYS A 322 0.46 -60.52 -14.77
C LYS A 322 1.05 -59.23 -15.33
N ILE A 323 1.88 -59.33 -16.38
CA ILE A 323 2.41 -58.14 -17.06
C ILE A 323 1.25 -57.36 -17.71
N VAL A 324 0.36 -58.00 -18.40
CA VAL A 324 -0.82 -57.36 -19.02
C VAL A 324 -1.67 -56.63 -17.96
N GLU A 325 -2.01 -57.31 -16.85
CA GLU A 325 -2.74 -56.72 -15.76
C GLU A 325 -2.01 -55.48 -15.15
N SER A 326 -0.68 -55.55 -15.01
CA SER A 326 0.11 -54.43 -14.54
C SER A 326 0.13 -53.25 -15.51
N LEU A 327 0.16 -53.50 -16.81
CA LEU A 327 0.10 -52.48 -17.84
C LEU A 327 -1.24 -51.74 -17.84
N GLU A 328 -2.36 -52.37 -17.52
CA GLU A 328 -3.66 -51.73 -17.37
C GLU A 328 -3.64 -50.68 -16.25
N ASN A 329 -3.02 -50.99 -15.11
CA ASN A 329 -2.84 -50.04 -14.02
C ASN A 329 -1.94 -48.85 -14.43
N VAL A 330 -0.87 -49.09 -15.19
CA VAL A 330 0.00 -48.04 -15.70
C VAL A 330 -0.73 -47.14 -16.70
N VAL A 331 -1.61 -47.67 -17.54
CA VAL A 331 -2.46 -46.86 -18.44
C VAL A 331 -3.33 -45.89 -17.65
N GLU A 332 -3.93 -46.34 -16.53
CA GLU A 332 -4.75 -45.48 -15.67
C GLU A 332 -3.94 -44.34 -15.10
N ILE A 333 -2.73 -44.64 -14.56
CA ILE A 333 -1.83 -43.62 -14.00
C ILE A 333 -1.43 -42.60 -15.07
N ILE A 334 -1.02 -43.04 -16.24
CA ILE A 334 -0.60 -42.15 -17.34
C ILE A 334 -1.75 -41.31 -17.86
N SER A 335 -2.94 -41.86 -17.96
CA SER A 335 -4.16 -41.13 -18.33
C SER A 335 -4.46 -40.04 -17.27
N GLY A 336 -4.29 -40.34 -15.98
CA GLY A 336 -4.37 -39.37 -14.87
C GLY A 336 -3.38 -38.26 -15.04
N ILE A 337 -2.11 -38.54 -15.34
CA ILE A 337 -1.07 -37.53 -15.58
C ILE A 337 -1.46 -36.60 -16.75
N ALA A 338 -1.95 -37.16 -17.87
CA ALA A 338 -2.37 -36.35 -19.01
C ALA A 338 -3.52 -35.39 -18.65
N THR A 339 -4.51 -35.88 -17.90
CA THR A 339 -5.66 -35.11 -17.44
C THR A 339 -5.19 -33.96 -16.49
N THR A 340 -4.42 -34.29 -15.48
CA THR A 340 -3.91 -33.30 -14.50
C THR A 340 -3.02 -32.27 -15.18
N SER A 341 -2.20 -32.66 -16.15
CA SER A 341 -1.38 -31.70 -16.91
C SER A 341 -2.24 -30.72 -17.71
N ASN A 342 -3.34 -31.14 -18.30
CA ASN A 342 -4.28 -30.23 -18.98
C ASN A 342 -5.00 -29.29 -18.01
N GLU A 343 -5.35 -29.76 -16.82
CA GLU A 343 -5.92 -28.92 -15.77
C GLU A 343 -4.88 -27.87 -15.27
N GLN A 344 -3.62 -28.29 -15.09
CA GLN A 344 -2.51 -27.40 -14.76
C GLN A 344 -2.28 -26.33 -15.84
N ALA A 345 -2.34 -26.69 -17.12
CA ALA A 345 -2.21 -25.72 -18.21
C ALA A 345 -3.31 -24.64 -18.15
N THR A 346 -4.55 -25.06 -17.81
CA THR A 346 -5.65 -24.12 -17.59
C THR A 346 -5.42 -23.20 -16.40
N ALA A 347 -4.94 -23.75 -15.28
CA ALA A 347 -4.60 -22.96 -14.08
C ALA A 347 -3.48 -21.95 -14.36
N VAL A 348 -2.43 -22.36 -15.08
CA VAL A 348 -1.33 -21.47 -15.51
C VAL A 348 -1.85 -20.32 -16.37
N ALA A 349 -2.78 -20.57 -17.28
CA ALA A 349 -3.40 -19.49 -18.07
C ALA A 349 -4.18 -18.50 -17.20
N GLN A 350 -4.89 -18.98 -16.18
CA GLN A 350 -5.58 -18.09 -15.21
C GLN A 350 -4.58 -17.26 -14.36
N ILE A 351 -3.49 -17.89 -13.93
CA ILE A 351 -2.42 -17.18 -13.20
C ILE A 351 -1.81 -16.08 -14.08
N ASN A 352 -1.52 -16.36 -15.34
CA ASN A 352 -1.01 -15.36 -16.28
C ASN A 352 -1.98 -14.18 -16.45
N GLN A 353 -3.28 -14.40 -16.45
CA GLN A 353 -4.28 -13.34 -16.47
C GLN A 353 -4.24 -12.50 -15.19
N ALA A 354 -4.10 -13.13 -14.02
CA ALA A 354 -3.96 -12.42 -12.75
C ALA A 354 -2.67 -11.60 -12.70
N ILE A 355 -1.56 -12.12 -13.21
CA ILE A 355 -0.29 -11.40 -13.32
C ILE A 355 -0.43 -10.11 -14.16
N MET A 356 -1.16 -10.16 -15.27
CA MET A 356 -1.44 -8.96 -16.08
C MET A 356 -2.22 -7.92 -15.30
N GLN A 357 -3.18 -8.32 -14.47
CA GLN A 357 -3.92 -7.40 -13.59
C GLN A 357 -3.01 -6.76 -12.54
N VAL A 358 -2.12 -7.56 -11.91
CA VAL A 358 -1.13 -7.03 -10.95
C VAL A 358 -0.17 -6.05 -11.63
N SER A 359 0.28 -6.34 -12.84
CA SER A 359 1.12 -5.43 -13.63
C SER A 359 0.43 -4.09 -13.89
N GLN A 360 -0.87 -4.11 -14.20
CA GLN A 360 -1.67 -2.88 -14.37
C GLN A 360 -1.76 -2.07 -13.07
N VAL A 361 -1.92 -2.74 -11.90
CA VAL A 361 -1.94 -2.07 -10.60
C VAL A 361 -0.59 -1.43 -10.30
N ILE A 362 0.53 -2.10 -10.60
CA ILE A 362 1.88 -1.57 -10.42
C ILE A 362 2.09 -0.30 -11.25
N GLN A 363 1.67 -0.30 -12.51
CA GLN A 363 1.73 0.90 -13.37
C GLN A 363 0.89 2.05 -12.81
N THR A 364 -0.32 1.73 -12.33
CA THR A 364 -1.20 2.72 -11.69
C THR A 364 -0.56 3.28 -10.41
N ASN A 365 0.06 2.43 -9.59
CA ASN A 365 0.77 2.86 -8.39
C ASN A 365 1.94 3.81 -8.71
N SER A 366 2.73 3.51 -9.74
CA SER A 366 3.80 4.39 -10.21
C SER A 366 3.27 5.76 -10.64
N ALA A 367 2.26 5.78 -11.51
CA ALA A 367 1.65 7.03 -11.97
C ALA A 367 1.02 7.84 -10.83
N THR A 368 0.30 7.16 -9.91
CA THR A 368 -0.29 7.80 -8.74
C THR A 368 0.78 8.37 -7.81
N SER A 369 1.91 7.66 -7.64
CA SER A 369 3.03 8.13 -6.82
C SER A 369 3.65 9.40 -7.37
N GLU A 370 3.87 9.48 -8.69
CA GLU A 370 4.36 10.69 -9.34
C GLU A 370 3.39 11.87 -9.16
N GLN A 371 2.09 11.63 -9.34
CA GLN A 371 1.07 12.65 -9.11
C GLN A 371 1.02 13.12 -7.65
N CYS A 372 1.08 12.19 -6.69
CA CYS A 372 1.11 12.54 -5.27
C CYS A 372 2.37 13.32 -4.89
N ALA A 373 3.53 12.97 -5.42
CA ALA A 373 4.78 13.71 -5.20
C ALA A 373 4.67 15.14 -5.73
N SER A 374 4.19 15.32 -6.97
CA SER A 374 3.99 16.64 -7.59
C SER A 374 2.96 17.49 -6.83
N ALA A 375 1.82 16.92 -6.43
CA ALA A 375 0.82 17.61 -5.64
C ALA A 375 1.36 18.02 -4.26
N SER A 376 2.22 17.20 -3.66
CA SER A 376 2.86 17.50 -2.38
C SER A 376 3.87 18.64 -2.50
N GLU A 377 4.64 18.69 -3.57
CA GLU A 377 5.53 19.82 -3.85
C GLU A 377 4.72 21.13 -4.01
N GLU A 378 3.60 21.08 -4.71
CA GLU A 378 2.72 22.23 -4.86
C GLU A 378 2.14 22.69 -3.52
N LEU A 379 1.68 21.77 -2.67
CA LEU A 379 1.21 22.08 -1.31
C LEU A 379 2.31 22.68 -0.44
N ALA A 380 3.53 22.20 -0.51
CA ALA A 380 4.68 22.77 0.19
C ALA A 380 4.97 24.21 -0.28
N ASN A 381 4.91 24.46 -1.58
CA ASN A 381 5.09 25.78 -2.17
C ASN A 381 3.96 26.74 -1.76
N GLN A 382 2.70 26.30 -1.76
CA GLN A 382 1.57 27.10 -1.30
C GLN A 382 1.68 27.43 0.21
N SER A 383 2.13 26.47 1.00
CA SER A 383 2.40 26.68 2.44
C SER A 383 3.50 27.70 2.67
N GLN A 384 4.54 27.69 1.85
CA GLN A 384 5.58 28.71 1.89
C GLN A 384 5.04 30.08 1.51
N ALA A 385 4.25 30.19 0.44
CA ALA A 385 3.63 31.46 0.02
C ALA A 385 2.69 32.03 1.08
N LEU A 386 1.95 31.19 1.81
CA LEU A 386 1.16 31.61 2.97
C LEU A 386 2.04 32.17 4.08
N ARG A 387 3.13 31.51 4.43
CA ARG A 387 4.11 32.00 5.42
C ARG A 387 4.70 33.34 5.00
N ASP A 388 5.07 33.50 3.75
CA ASP A 388 5.64 34.73 3.21
C ASP A 388 4.61 35.89 3.26
N THR A 389 3.35 35.61 3.01
CA THR A 389 2.25 36.56 3.12
C THR A 389 2.06 37.01 4.59
N ILE A 390 2.07 36.08 5.53
CA ILE A 390 1.94 36.35 6.96
C ILE A 390 3.19 37.06 7.50
N SER A 391 4.38 36.81 6.95
CA SER A 391 5.63 37.43 7.39
C SER A 391 5.66 38.95 7.24
N ARG A 392 4.75 39.52 6.42
CA ARG A 392 4.52 40.98 6.32
C ARG A 392 3.91 41.57 7.57
N TYR A 393 3.26 40.76 8.39
CA TYR A 393 2.68 41.15 9.66
C TYR A 393 3.64 40.84 10.80
N LYS A 394 3.83 41.83 11.67
CA LYS A 394 4.57 41.63 12.92
C LYS A 394 3.61 41.12 13.97
N LEU A 395 3.71 39.85 14.29
CA LEU A 395 2.89 39.19 15.30
C LEU A 395 3.53 39.28 16.69
N LYS A 396 2.70 39.31 17.73
CA LYS A 396 3.19 39.14 19.11
C LYS A 396 3.79 37.72 19.23
N GLU A 397 5.02 37.64 19.75
CA GLU A 397 5.58 36.37 20.15
C GLU A 397 4.74 35.80 21.31
N ASN A 398 3.94 34.77 21.02
CA ASN A 398 3.22 34.08 22.07
C ASN A 398 4.22 33.29 22.92
N THR A 399 4.57 33.84 24.06
CA THR A 399 5.40 33.18 25.10
C THR A 399 4.66 31.97 25.73
N TYR A 400 3.40 31.77 25.39
CA TYR A 400 2.65 30.57 25.73
C TYR A 400 2.94 29.47 24.71
N ARG A 401 4.14 28.90 24.77
CA ARG A 401 4.37 27.55 24.29
C ARG A 401 3.45 26.64 25.13
N ASN A 402 2.29 26.26 24.55
CA ASN A 402 1.42 25.29 25.19
C ASN A 402 2.23 23.98 25.31
N PRO A 403 2.63 23.56 26.50
CA PRO A 403 3.50 22.39 26.69
C PRO A 403 2.86 21.11 26.16
N MET A 404 1.56 21.13 25.88
CA MET A 404 0.80 19.99 25.37
C MET A 404 1.14 19.63 23.90
N TYR A 405 1.65 20.59 23.09
CA TYR A 405 2.06 20.35 21.71
C TYR A 405 3.56 20.02 21.55
N ALA A 406 4.40 20.48 22.47
CA ALA A 406 5.83 20.15 22.44
C ALA A 406 6.09 18.65 22.72
N ASP A 407 5.25 18.02 23.54
CA ASP A 407 5.39 16.60 23.92
C ASP A 407 4.87 15.64 22.83
N SER A 408 3.89 16.10 22.03
CA SER A 408 3.41 15.33 20.87
C SER A 408 4.41 15.31 19.70
N TYR A 409 5.18 16.37 19.53
CA TYR A 409 6.21 16.47 18.49
C TYR A 409 7.43 15.57 18.82
N ASN A 410 7.83 15.55 20.09
CA ASN A 410 8.92 14.68 20.54
C ASN A 410 8.51 13.19 20.58
N ARG A 411 7.27 12.87 20.91
CA ARG A 411 6.78 11.49 20.87
C ARG A 411 6.59 10.94 19.44
N ARG A 412 6.25 11.78 18.45
CA ARG A 412 6.15 11.36 17.05
C ARG A 412 7.51 11.06 16.41
N ASN A 413 8.54 11.84 16.74
CA ASN A 413 9.90 11.57 16.24
C ASN A 413 10.55 10.31 16.87
N SER A 414 10.06 9.82 18.00
CA SER A 414 10.53 8.54 18.58
C SER A 414 9.83 7.31 17.99
N TYR A 415 8.78 7.49 17.20
CA TYR A 415 8.06 6.42 16.47
C TYR A 415 8.34 6.41 14.97
N MET A 416 9.32 7.14 14.46
CA MET A 416 9.84 6.78 13.16
C MET A 416 10.53 5.41 13.33
N PRO A 417 10.04 4.34 12.69
CA PRO A 417 10.86 3.16 12.55
C PRO A 417 12.11 3.66 11.81
N GLN A 418 13.26 3.59 12.47
CA GLN A 418 14.50 3.64 11.74
C GLN A 418 14.31 2.65 10.61
N ALA A 419 14.50 3.10 9.39
CA ALA A 419 14.70 2.24 8.25
C ALA A 419 15.96 1.44 8.61
N GLY A 420 15.75 0.41 9.43
CA GLY A 420 16.72 -0.64 9.64
C GLY A 420 16.93 -1.24 8.27
N ASN A 421 18.15 -1.30 7.84
CA ASN A 421 18.65 -2.20 6.83
C ASN A 421 18.33 -3.66 7.25
N ASN A 422 17.06 -4.01 7.29
CA ASN A 422 16.60 -5.38 7.18
C ASN A 422 16.23 -5.56 5.72
N GLU A 423 17.25 -5.73 4.89
CA GLU A 423 17.16 -6.65 3.78
C GLU A 423 16.77 -8.02 4.40
N GLN A 424 15.49 -8.23 4.64
CA GLN A 424 14.93 -9.57 4.58
C GLN A 424 14.98 -9.97 3.12
N ILE A 425 16.19 -10.37 2.69
CA ILE A 425 16.36 -11.28 1.58
C ILE A 425 15.59 -12.52 2.04
N ILE A 426 14.36 -12.69 1.54
CA ILE A 426 13.68 -13.98 1.55
C ILE A 426 14.55 -14.82 0.62
N SER A 427 15.51 -15.52 1.22
CA SER A 427 16.27 -16.57 0.54
C SER A 427 15.26 -17.65 0.18
N LEU A 428 14.89 -17.71 -1.09
CA LEU A 428 14.07 -18.77 -1.69
C LEU A 428 14.81 -20.12 -1.77
N ASP A 429 15.99 -20.23 -1.15
CA ASP A 429 16.91 -21.39 -1.26
C ASP A 429 16.77 -22.40 -0.10
N GLY A 430 15.66 -22.45 0.61
CA GLY A 430 15.64 -23.23 1.86
C GLY A 430 14.56 -24.27 2.08
N ASP A 431 13.40 -24.30 1.41
CA ASP A 431 12.34 -25.22 1.85
C ASP A 431 11.29 -25.67 0.79
N PHE A 432 11.57 -25.58 -0.47
CA PHE A 432 10.66 -26.11 -1.52
C PHE A 432 11.00 -27.55 -1.96
N GLY A 433 11.61 -28.34 -1.10
CA GLY A 433 12.03 -29.73 -1.38
C GLY A 433 11.48 -30.81 -0.47
N LYS A 434 10.40 -30.55 0.30
CA LYS A 434 9.82 -31.60 1.17
C LYS A 434 8.30 -31.46 1.27
N TYR A 435 7.60 -31.79 0.21
CA TYR A 435 6.23 -32.34 0.28
C TYR A 435 5.97 -33.11 -1.02
#